data_b24a8f9e995478adc3badef6fe5dc3f9
#
_entry.id   b24a8f9e995478adc3badef6fe5dc3f9
#
_cell.length_a   1.000
_cell.length_b   1.000
_cell.length_c   1.000
_cell.angle_alpha   90.00
_cell.angle_beta   90.00
_cell.angle_gamma   90.00
#
_symmetry.space_group_name_H-M   'P 1'
#
loop_
_entity.id
_entity.type
_entity.pdbx_description
1 polymer ?
#
loop_
_entity_poly.entity_id
_entity_poly.type
_entity_poly.pdbx_seq_one_letter_code
_entity_poly.pdbx_strand_id
1 'polypeptide(L)'
;MTRLTKEEVSFVGRVRPLLKEFLQFCKREGIGPGAGSYVLSESGRIYHGVPFDVARCIHGEENAIGAMVSEEGVRSRLKMIIAIGEPEKPLMPCGMCRVAIQRYGVRNATVLCCNQSLSKIKKFSISELYPKPYTQWE
;
A
#
# COMPACT_ATOMS: atom_id res chain seq x y z
N MET A 1 -1.79 -3.67 -20.76
CA MET A 1 -2.40 -3.05 -19.56
C MET A 1 -3.15 -4.11 -18.78
N THR A 2 -2.88 -4.24 -17.50
CA THR A 2 -3.52 -5.24 -16.65
C THR A 2 -4.94 -4.77 -16.30
N ARG A 3 -5.90 -5.64 -16.52
CA ARG A 3 -7.30 -5.34 -16.24
C ARG A 3 -7.59 -5.50 -14.74
N LEU A 4 -8.19 -4.48 -14.14
CA LEU A 4 -8.58 -4.53 -12.73
C LEU A 4 -9.90 -5.28 -12.56
N THR A 5 -10.01 -6.02 -11.46
CA THR A 5 -11.26 -6.66 -11.06
C THR A 5 -12.23 -5.61 -10.52
N LYS A 6 -13.50 -5.98 -10.36
CA LYS A 6 -14.51 -5.09 -9.76
C LYS A 6 -14.12 -4.64 -8.36
N GLU A 7 -13.57 -5.55 -7.55
CA GLU A 7 -13.15 -5.24 -6.19
C GLU A 7 -11.97 -4.26 -6.20
N GLU A 8 -11.02 -4.44 -7.12
CA GLU A 8 -9.89 -3.53 -7.28
C GLU A 8 -10.34 -2.15 -7.74
N VAL A 9 -11.26 -2.08 -8.69
CA VAL A 9 -11.84 -0.81 -9.15
C VAL A 9 -12.55 -0.11 -7.99
N SER A 10 -13.30 -0.85 -7.19
CA SER A 10 -13.99 -0.32 -6.02
C SER A 10 -13.01 0.26 -5.00
N PHE A 11 -11.92 -0.45 -4.73
CA PHE A 11 -10.89 0.02 -3.81
C PHE A 11 -10.25 1.32 -4.30
N VAL A 12 -9.82 1.34 -5.57
CA VAL A 12 -9.25 2.55 -6.18
C VAL A 12 -10.24 3.72 -6.10
N GLY A 13 -11.52 3.46 -6.38
CA GLY A 13 -12.58 4.46 -6.32
C GLY A 13 -12.79 5.03 -4.92
N ARG A 14 -12.64 4.21 -3.90
CA ARG A 14 -12.73 4.65 -2.49
C ARG A 14 -11.51 5.47 -2.08
N VAL A 15 -10.34 5.19 -2.64
CA VAL A 15 -9.10 5.91 -2.32
C VAL A 15 -9.03 7.26 -3.02
N ARG A 16 -9.58 7.40 -4.24
CA ARG A 16 -9.49 8.67 -5.00
C ARG A 16 -9.88 9.92 -4.22
N PRO A 17 -11.02 9.98 -3.53
CA PRO A 17 -11.37 11.18 -2.77
C PRO A 17 -10.42 11.45 -1.60
N LEU A 18 -9.76 10.43 -1.08
CA LEU A 18 -8.81 10.58 0.02
C LEU A 18 -7.46 11.15 -0.45
N LEU A 19 -7.12 10.95 -1.73
CA LEU A 19 -5.86 11.42 -2.30
C LEU A 19 -5.70 12.92 -2.22
N LYS A 20 -6.75 13.68 -2.45
CA LYS A 20 -6.69 15.14 -2.43
C LYS A 20 -6.19 15.63 -1.08
N GLU A 21 -6.76 15.11 0.00
CA GLU A 21 -6.33 15.43 1.36
C GLU A 21 -4.90 15.01 1.63
N PHE A 22 -4.54 13.82 1.16
CA PHE A 22 -3.19 13.30 1.30
C PHE A 22 -2.16 14.19 0.60
N LEU A 23 -2.44 14.60 -0.64
CA LEU A 23 -1.52 15.47 -1.39
C LEU A 23 -1.38 16.84 -0.76
N GLN A 24 -2.48 17.40 -0.23
CA GLN A 24 -2.45 18.65 0.52
C GLN A 24 -1.65 18.52 1.80
N PHE A 25 -1.80 17.41 2.51
CA PHE A 25 -1.03 17.09 3.71
C PHE A 25 0.46 17.03 3.39
N CYS A 26 0.85 16.28 2.35
CA CYS A 26 2.25 16.17 1.94
C CYS A 26 2.87 17.52 1.61
N LYS A 27 2.13 18.36 0.90
CA LYS A 27 2.58 19.71 0.53
C LYS A 27 2.78 20.56 1.78
N ARG A 28 1.83 20.53 2.71
CA ARG A 28 1.89 21.32 3.94
C ARG A 28 3.05 20.88 4.84
N GLU A 29 3.28 19.58 4.95
CA GLU A 29 4.29 19.01 5.84
C GLU A 29 5.66 18.85 5.18
N GLY A 30 5.81 19.22 3.92
CA GLY A 30 7.07 19.07 3.20
C GLY A 30 7.48 17.65 2.95
N ILE A 31 6.52 16.72 2.90
CA ILE A 31 6.78 15.31 2.64
C ILE A 31 6.58 15.03 1.15
N GLY A 32 7.52 14.30 0.54
CA GLY A 32 7.34 13.87 -0.84
C GLY A 32 6.13 12.93 -0.96
N PRO A 33 5.23 13.19 -1.92
CA PRO A 33 4.02 12.37 -2.06
C PRO A 33 4.29 10.95 -2.55
N GLY A 34 5.49 10.68 -3.03
CA GLY A 34 5.85 9.43 -3.67
C GLY A 34 6.07 8.24 -2.75
N ALA A 35 5.50 8.20 -1.56
CA ALA A 35 5.70 7.07 -0.67
C ALA A 35 4.47 6.77 0.20
N GLY A 36 3.33 7.34 -0.15
CA GLY A 36 2.08 7.07 0.57
C GLY A 36 1.49 5.73 0.18
N SER A 37 0.66 5.19 1.04
CA SER A 37 0.03 3.91 0.81
C SER A 37 -1.35 3.84 1.43
N TYR A 38 -2.22 3.03 0.82
CA TYR A 38 -3.53 2.69 1.35
C TYR A 38 -3.67 1.17 1.34
N VAL A 39 -4.12 0.59 2.44
CA VAL A 39 -4.39 -0.85 2.52
C VAL A 39 -5.88 -1.09 2.70
N LEU A 40 -6.39 -2.13 2.05
CA LEU A 40 -7.74 -2.63 2.25
C LEU A 40 -7.64 -3.90 3.08
N SER A 41 -8.18 -3.84 4.30
CA SER A 41 -8.24 -5.00 5.18
C SER A 41 -9.34 -5.97 4.73
N GLU A 42 -9.22 -7.22 5.13
CA GLU A 42 -10.31 -8.20 4.98
C GLU A 42 -11.62 -7.73 5.62
N SER A 43 -11.54 -6.86 6.62
CA SER A 43 -12.72 -6.25 7.26
C SER A 43 -13.48 -5.29 6.35
N GLY A 44 -12.86 -4.88 5.23
CA GLY A 44 -13.40 -3.86 4.35
C GLY A 44 -12.97 -2.44 4.71
N ARG A 45 -12.25 -2.23 5.80
CA ARG A 45 -11.73 -0.92 6.19
C ARG A 45 -10.47 -0.58 5.40
N ILE A 46 -10.27 0.72 5.16
CA ILE A 46 -9.09 1.24 4.50
C ILE A 46 -8.22 1.94 5.55
N TYR A 47 -6.93 1.65 5.50
CA TYR A 47 -5.91 2.28 6.35
C TYR A 47 -4.89 2.99 5.49
N HIS A 48 -4.37 4.11 5.99
CA HIS A 48 -3.47 4.98 5.25
C HIS A 48 -2.15 5.12 6.00
N GLY A 49 -1.07 5.20 5.27
CA GLY A 49 0.25 5.43 5.84
C GLY A 49 1.06 6.42 5.02
N VAL A 50 1.82 7.26 5.72
CA VAL A 50 2.81 8.16 5.13
C VAL A 50 4.19 7.75 5.62
N PRO A 51 5.26 8.07 4.86
CA PRO A 51 6.61 7.83 5.35
C PRO A 51 6.97 8.80 6.47
N PHE A 52 7.73 8.34 7.43
CA PHE A 52 8.27 9.19 8.50
C PHE A 52 9.54 8.59 9.09
N ASP A 53 10.37 9.42 9.69
CA ASP A 53 11.64 9.00 10.23
C ASP A 53 11.56 8.77 11.76
N VAL A 54 12.15 7.67 12.15
CA VAL A 54 12.48 7.37 13.54
C VAL A 54 14.00 7.12 13.57
N ALA A 55 14.47 6.00 14.06
CA ALA A 55 15.89 5.64 13.90
C ALA A 55 16.20 5.24 12.45
N ARG A 56 15.16 4.96 11.66
CA ARG A 56 15.22 4.74 10.22
C ARG A 56 13.94 5.30 9.59
N CYS A 57 13.90 5.39 8.27
CA CYS A 57 12.68 5.77 7.59
C CYS A 57 11.66 4.62 7.64
N ILE A 58 10.49 4.90 8.17
CA ILE A 58 9.34 4.00 8.09
C ILE A 58 8.62 4.34 6.79
N HIS A 59 8.42 3.34 5.94
CA HIS A 59 7.78 3.55 4.65
C HIS A 59 6.25 3.65 4.80
N GLY A 60 5.60 4.28 3.83
CA GLY A 60 4.15 4.46 3.86
C GLY A 60 3.41 3.13 3.94
N GLU A 61 3.87 2.11 3.20
CA GLU A 61 3.28 0.77 3.23
C GLU A 61 3.38 0.16 4.63
N GLU A 62 4.55 0.26 5.27
CA GLU A 62 4.74 -0.24 6.63
C GLU A 62 3.82 0.47 7.62
N ASN A 63 3.70 1.79 7.48
CA ASN A 63 2.84 2.59 8.35
C ASN A 63 1.36 2.24 8.15
N ALA A 64 0.91 2.07 6.92
CA ALA A 64 -0.48 1.68 6.63
C ALA A 64 -0.80 0.30 7.21
N ILE A 65 0.12 -0.65 7.07
CA ILE A 65 -0.03 -1.99 7.66
C ILE A 65 -0.04 -1.89 9.19
N GLY A 66 0.84 -1.08 9.77
CA GLY A 66 0.87 -0.84 11.19
C GLY A 66 -0.44 -0.25 11.72
N ALA A 67 -1.05 0.66 10.97
CA ALA A 67 -2.35 1.23 11.31
C ALA A 67 -3.44 0.15 11.34
N MET A 68 -3.46 -0.73 10.33
CA MET A 68 -4.39 -1.87 10.28
C MET A 68 -4.19 -2.78 11.49
N VAL A 69 -2.96 -3.16 11.78
CA VAL A 69 -2.62 -4.05 12.90
C VAL A 69 -2.98 -3.41 14.24
N SER A 70 -2.72 -2.11 14.39
CA SER A 70 -3.05 -1.38 15.63
C SER A 70 -4.54 -1.35 15.91
N GLU A 71 -5.36 -1.24 14.87
CA GLU A 71 -6.81 -1.16 15.00
C GLU A 71 -7.47 -2.54 15.05
N GLU A 72 -7.01 -3.47 14.23
CA GLU A 72 -7.68 -4.77 14.05
C GLU A 72 -6.94 -5.96 14.66
N GLY A 73 -5.70 -5.75 15.13
CA GLY A 73 -4.92 -6.80 15.76
C GLY A 73 -3.92 -7.47 14.82
N VAL A 74 -3.00 -8.23 15.40
CA VAL A 74 -1.88 -8.85 14.67
C VAL A 74 -2.32 -9.98 13.73
N ARG A 75 -3.54 -10.44 13.85
CA ARG A 75 -4.11 -11.46 12.94
C ARG A 75 -4.85 -10.87 11.75
N SER A 76 -5.02 -9.54 11.73
CA SER A 76 -5.64 -8.87 10.58
C SER A 76 -4.80 -9.06 9.34
N ARG A 77 -5.46 -9.12 8.18
CA ARG A 77 -4.79 -9.32 6.89
C ARG A 77 -5.33 -8.36 5.86
N LEU A 78 -4.43 -7.80 5.06
CA LEU A 78 -4.82 -6.95 3.94
C LEU A 78 -5.14 -7.82 2.71
N LYS A 79 -6.15 -7.40 1.97
CA LYS A 79 -6.52 -7.99 0.68
C LYS A 79 -5.75 -7.33 -0.45
N MET A 80 -5.60 -6.03 -0.38
CA MET A 80 -4.97 -5.20 -1.40
C MET A 80 -4.23 -4.03 -0.78
N ILE A 81 -3.22 -3.57 -1.48
CA ILE A 81 -2.47 -2.38 -1.09
C ILE A 81 -2.22 -1.51 -2.33
N ILE A 82 -2.39 -0.21 -2.17
CA ILE A 82 -1.98 0.79 -3.15
C ILE A 82 -0.69 1.42 -2.66
N ALA A 83 0.34 1.39 -3.51
CA ALA A 83 1.58 2.12 -3.30
C ALA A 83 1.60 3.30 -4.27
N ILE A 84 1.74 4.51 -3.74
CA ILE A 84 1.66 5.75 -4.53
C ILE A 84 3.08 6.23 -4.83
N GLY A 85 3.35 6.39 -6.11
CA GLY A 85 4.63 6.84 -6.61
C GLY A 85 4.71 8.35 -6.89
N GLU A 86 5.55 8.68 -7.85
CA GLU A 86 5.74 10.04 -8.33
C GLU A 86 4.58 10.48 -9.22
N PRO A 87 4.53 11.75 -9.64
CA PRO A 87 3.44 12.21 -10.49
C PRO A 87 3.20 11.37 -11.74
N GLU A 88 4.27 10.93 -12.40
CA GLU A 88 4.17 10.20 -13.66
C GLU A 88 4.50 8.72 -13.56
N LYS A 89 5.18 8.29 -12.51
CA LYS A 89 5.69 6.92 -12.40
C LYS A 89 5.06 6.16 -11.26
N PRO A 90 4.49 4.98 -11.53
CA PRO A 90 4.13 4.05 -10.47
C PRO A 90 5.34 3.66 -9.62
N LEU A 91 5.10 3.48 -8.33
CA LEU A 91 6.12 3.07 -7.38
C LEU A 91 6.04 1.56 -7.11
N MET A 92 7.17 0.90 -7.22
CA MET A 92 7.31 -0.48 -6.78
C MET A 92 7.72 -0.47 -5.30
N PRO A 93 7.07 -1.26 -4.44
CA PRO A 93 7.47 -1.32 -3.04
C PRO A 93 8.88 -1.91 -2.89
N CYS A 94 9.63 -1.39 -1.94
CA CYS A 94 10.98 -1.88 -1.65
C CYS A 94 10.94 -3.28 -1.00
N GLY A 95 12.11 -3.88 -0.80
CA GLY A 95 12.21 -5.22 -0.23
C GLY A 95 11.56 -5.35 1.14
N MET A 96 11.77 -4.38 2.03
CA MET A 96 11.16 -4.40 3.36
C MET A 96 9.64 -4.33 3.29
N CYS A 97 9.12 -3.47 2.40
CA CYS A 97 7.67 -3.36 2.21
C CYS A 97 7.08 -4.63 1.62
N ARG A 98 7.80 -5.30 0.73
CA ARG A 98 7.36 -6.59 0.17
C ARG A 98 7.26 -7.66 1.26
N VAL A 99 8.22 -7.70 2.18
CA VAL A 99 8.16 -8.61 3.34
C VAL A 99 6.92 -8.31 4.19
N ALA A 100 6.68 -7.04 4.50
CA ALA A 100 5.52 -6.64 5.30
C ALA A 100 4.20 -7.01 4.62
N ILE A 101 4.10 -6.77 3.32
CA ILE A 101 2.90 -7.10 2.53
C ILE A 101 2.68 -8.62 2.51
N GLN A 102 3.73 -9.39 2.31
CA GLN A 102 3.63 -10.85 2.31
C GLN A 102 3.20 -11.38 3.67
N ARG A 103 3.77 -10.84 4.74
CA ARG A 103 3.49 -11.31 6.09
C ARG A 103 2.06 -10.97 6.56
N TYR A 104 1.58 -9.78 6.24
CA TYR A 104 0.27 -9.31 6.67
C TYR A 104 -0.79 -9.32 5.58
N GLY A 105 -0.45 -9.82 4.41
CA GLY A 105 -1.41 -9.99 3.32
C GLY A 105 -2.09 -11.35 3.37
N VAL A 106 -3.28 -11.41 2.79
CA VAL A 106 -3.87 -12.69 2.41
C VAL A 106 -2.96 -13.36 1.38
N ARG A 107 -3.12 -14.66 1.18
CA ARG A 107 -2.37 -15.37 0.14
C ARG A 107 -2.61 -14.67 -1.21
N ASN A 108 -1.52 -14.36 -1.91
CA ASN A 108 -1.57 -13.63 -3.19
C ASN A 108 -2.26 -12.26 -3.10
N ALA A 109 -2.04 -11.54 -1.99
CA ALA A 109 -2.54 -10.18 -1.86
C ALA A 109 -2.18 -9.34 -3.09
N THR A 110 -3.10 -8.49 -3.51
CA THR A 110 -2.93 -7.63 -4.68
C THR A 110 -2.15 -6.37 -4.32
N VAL A 111 -1.13 -6.07 -5.12
CA VAL A 111 -0.33 -4.85 -4.99
C VAL A 111 -0.58 -3.98 -6.21
N LEU A 112 -1.15 -2.80 -5.99
CA LEU A 112 -1.42 -1.82 -7.04
C LEU A 112 -0.37 -0.72 -6.93
N CYS A 113 0.57 -0.73 -7.87
CA CYS A 113 1.64 0.26 -7.96
C CYS A 113 1.15 1.41 -8.83
N CYS A 114 0.99 2.59 -8.25
CA CYS A 114 0.30 3.70 -8.88
C CYS A 114 1.17 4.96 -8.94
N ASN A 115 0.91 5.79 -9.94
CA ASN A 115 1.40 7.16 -9.92
C ASN A 115 0.50 7.99 -9.00
N GLN A 116 0.84 9.25 -8.79
CA GLN A 116 0.21 10.14 -7.83
C GLN A 116 -1.29 10.35 -8.03
N SER A 117 -1.74 10.40 -9.29
CA SER A 117 -3.14 10.62 -9.63
C SER A 117 -3.96 9.34 -9.77
N LEU A 118 -3.32 8.17 -9.62
CA LEU A 118 -3.92 6.86 -9.90
C LEU A 118 -4.37 6.69 -11.35
N SER A 119 -3.79 7.46 -12.26
CA SER A 119 -4.08 7.31 -13.69
C SER A 119 -3.27 6.19 -14.33
N LYS A 120 -2.13 5.84 -13.74
CA LYS A 120 -1.27 4.73 -14.18
C LYS A 120 -1.19 3.73 -13.04
N ILE A 121 -1.68 2.53 -13.27
CA ILE A 121 -1.73 1.46 -12.28
C ILE A 121 -1.10 0.21 -12.85
N LYS A 122 -0.08 -0.31 -12.16
CA LYS A 122 0.50 -1.63 -12.46
C LYS A 122 0.11 -2.58 -11.35
N LYS A 123 -0.52 -3.68 -11.74
CA LYS A 123 -1.03 -4.68 -10.81
C LYS A 123 -0.09 -5.87 -10.71
N PHE A 124 0.19 -6.28 -9.48
CA PHE A 124 0.94 -7.49 -9.19
C PHE A 124 0.27 -8.26 -8.06
N SER A 125 0.50 -9.55 -7.99
CA SER A 125 0.29 -10.28 -6.74
C SER A 125 1.56 -10.17 -5.91
N ILE A 126 1.44 -10.30 -4.59
CA ILE A 126 2.64 -10.30 -3.74
C ILE A 126 3.56 -11.47 -4.08
N SER A 127 3.02 -12.59 -4.57
CA SER A 127 3.83 -13.74 -5.00
C SER A 127 4.71 -13.41 -6.19
N GLU A 128 4.28 -12.52 -7.09
CA GLU A 128 5.11 -12.06 -8.21
C GLU A 128 6.26 -11.17 -7.75
N LEU A 129 6.01 -10.34 -6.73
CA LEU A 129 7.00 -9.40 -6.21
C LEU A 129 7.95 -10.02 -5.19
N TYR A 130 7.52 -11.10 -4.54
CA TYR A 130 8.29 -11.79 -3.52
C TYR A 130 8.06 -13.29 -3.64
N PRO A 131 8.61 -13.93 -4.70
CA PRO A 131 8.25 -15.31 -5.06
C PRO A 131 8.77 -16.39 -4.12
N LYS A 132 9.83 -16.11 -3.35
CA LYS A 132 10.42 -17.08 -2.42
C LYS A 132 10.64 -16.41 -1.06
N PRO A 133 9.56 -16.19 -0.30
CA PRO A 133 9.67 -15.50 0.98
C PRO A 133 10.40 -16.34 2.02
N TYR A 134 11.00 -15.63 2.97
CA TYR A 134 11.55 -16.27 4.16
C TYR A 134 10.39 -16.74 5.05
N THR A 135 10.34 -18.04 5.36
CA THR A 135 9.17 -18.67 5.97
C THR A 135 9.41 -19.20 7.38
N GLN A 136 10.52 -18.85 8.02
CA GLN A 136 10.84 -19.34 9.37
C GLN A 136 9.78 -18.96 10.41
N TRP A 137 9.02 -17.89 10.16
CA TRP A 137 7.97 -17.47 11.07
C TRP A 137 6.60 -18.10 10.78
N GLU A 138 6.52 -18.97 9.84
CA GLU A 138 5.32 -19.76 9.57
C GLU A 138 5.24 -20.99 10.48
#